data_099519543a18cf70298c96c52115eb2f
#
_entry.id   099519543a18cf70298c96c52115eb2f
#
_cell.length_a   1.000
_cell.length_b   1.000
_cell.length_c   1.000
_cell.angle_alpha   90.00
_cell.angle_beta   90.00
_cell.angle_gamma   90.00
#
_symmetry.space_group_name_H-M   'P 1'
#
loop_
_entity.id
_entity.type
_entity.pdbx_description
1 polymer ?
#
loop_
_entity_poly.entity_id
_entity_poly.type
_entity_poly.pdbx_seq_one_letter_code
_entity_poly.pdbx_strand_id
1 'polypeptide(L)'
;YYASRGLGDVYKRQIIIALIVSIASAWGSYYYSDKIVLSINRARPATEEENKKLINILDALMVSSGLQYKPQLYIMDSNQPNAFATGRDPEHSVICVTTALLDKLDYYELEGVVAHEMGHIKNYDIRLSAVLTVMVGLVIILSDFFSRAFLWGRFDDNNRGSNGIMVLVSIILLVLAGFFGKLMKLAISRKREFMADATAVEFTRNPDALISALTKLDSDTSKLEQANNSTENMYIVTPFKGKQKKANNW
;
A
#
# COMPACT_ATOMS: atom_id res chain seq x y z
N TYR A 1 26.24 10.04 42.85
CA TYR A 1 25.39 8.83 42.92
C TYR A 1 23.89 9.14 42.68
N TYR A 2 23.40 10.27 43.16
CA TYR A 2 21.99 10.68 42.94
C TYR A 2 21.73 11.21 41.52
N ALA A 3 22.69 11.86 40.90
CA ALA A 3 22.54 12.37 39.51
C ALA A 3 22.42 11.25 38.45
N SER A 4 23.11 10.13 38.65
CA SER A 4 23.06 9.01 37.72
C SER A 4 21.75 8.21 37.75
N ARG A 5 21.06 8.18 38.93
CA ARG A 5 19.74 7.55 39.04
C ARG A 5 18.65 8.38 38.34
N GLY A 6 18.69 9.71 38.42
CA GLY A 6 17.71 10.58 37.76
C GLY A 6 17.78 10.50 36.25
N LEU A 7 18.98 10.43 35.65
CA LEU A 7 19.15 10.28 34.22
C LEU A 7 18.58 8.93 33.69
N GLY A 8 18.86 7.83 34.41
CA GLY A 8 18.35 6.51 34.04
C GLY A 8 16.81 6.42 34.04
N ASP A 9 16.17 7.11 34.95
CA ASP A 9 14.70 7.13 35.06
C ASP A 9 14.05 8.02 33.99
N VAL A 10 14.70 9.09 33.54
CA VAL A 10 14.25 9.92 32.43
C VAL A 10 14.29 9.12 31.12
N TYR A 11 15.39 8.41 30.85
CA TYR A 11 15.50 7.56 29.66
C TYR A 11 14.47 6.42 29.65
N LYS A 12 14.23 5.76 30.77
CA LYS A 12 13.18 4.72 30.89
C LYS A 12 11.80 5.27 30.56
N ARG A 13 11.45 6.45 31.07
CA ARG A 13 10.17 7.11 30.78
C ARG A 13 10.06 7.48 29.29
N GLN A 14 11.12 8.01 28.68
CA GLN A 14 11.15 8.33 27.25
C GLN A 14 10.96 7.10 26.37
N ILE A 15 11.58 5.97 26.71
CA ILE A 15 11.41 4.70 25.98
C ILE A 15 9.96 4.22 26.08
N ILE A 16 9.36 4.27 27.26
CA ILE A 16 7.96 3.85 27.46
C ILE A 16 7.01 4.75 26.66
N ILE A 17 7.20 6.06 26.71
CA ILE A 17 6.39 7.02 25.93
C ILE A 17 6.56 6.77 24.43
N ALA A 18 7.79 6.61 23.95
CA ALA A 18 8.07 6.31 22.56
C ALA A 18 7.40 5.00 22.10
N LEU A 19 7.43 3.98 22.94
CA LEU A 19 6.76 2.70 22.66
C LEU A 19 5.24 2.86 22.57
N ILE A 20 4.62 3.57 23.53
CA ILE A 20 3.17 3.83 23.52
C ILE A 20 2.78 4.62 22.27
N VAL A 21 3.50 5.70 21.95
CA VAL A 21 3.25 6.52 20.75
C VAL A 21 3.41 5.70 19.50
N SER A 22 4.44 4.84 19.42
CA SER A 22 4.66 3.97 18.27
C SER A 22 3.53 2.95 18.07
N ILE A 23 3.08 2.31 19.14
CA ILE A 23 1.96 1.37 19.12
C ILE A 23 0.67 2.10 18.71
N ALA A 24 0.37 3.25 19.32
CA ALA A 24 -0.82 4.05 19.00
C ALA A 24 -0.79 4.52 17.54
N SER A 25 0.37 4.96 17.04
CA SER A 25 0.56 5.35 15.62
C SER A 25 0.37 4.18 14.68
N ALA A 26 0.88 2.99 15.02
CA ALA A 26 0.69 1.78 14.23
C ALA A 26 -0.79 1.39 14.15
N TRP A 27 -1.49 1.41 15.28
CA TRP A 27 -2.93 1.17 15.33
C TRP A 27 -3.71 2.18 14.49
N GLY A 28 -3.43 3.47 14.68
CA GLY A 28 -4.05 4.53 13.88
C GLY A 28 -3.79 4.34 12.38
N SER A 29 -2.55 4.08 11.99
CA SER A 29 -2.19 3.83 10.59
C SER A 29 -2.89 2.61 9.99
N TYR A 30 -3.07 1.54 10.75
CA TYR A 30 -3.82 0.36 10.31
C TYR A 30 -5.31 0.67 10.08
N TYR A 31 -5.96 1.32 11.06
CA TYR A 31 -7.39 1.64 10.96
C TYR A 31 -7.71 2.68 9.88
N TYR A 32 -6.78 3.59 9.58
CA TYR A 32 -6.92 4.64 8.58
C TYR A 32 -6.08 4.38 7.32
N SER A 33 -5.64 3.14 7.09
CA SER A 33 -4.78 2.79 5.96
C SER A 33 -5.40 3.13 4.60
N ASP A 34 -6.69 2.90 4.44
CA ASP A 34 -7.48 3.29 3.28
C ASP A 34 -7.42 4.80 3.04
N LYS A 35 -7.74 5.60 4.06
CA LYS A 35 -7.74 7.07 3.98
C LYS A 35 -6.36 7.64 3.69
N ILE A 36 -5.32 7.05 4.28
CA ILE A 36 -3.92 7.45 4.04
C ILE A 36 -3.56 7.21 2.57
N VAL A 37 -3.85 6.02 2.05
CA VAL A 37 -3.56 5.67 0.64
C VAL A 37 -4.33 6.58 -0.30
N LEU A 38 -5.62 6.80 -0.07
CA LEU A 38 -6.45 7.69 -0.89
C LEU A 38 -5.95 9.14 -0.85
N SER A 39 -5.55 9.65 0.32
CA SER A 39 -5.02 11.00 0.47
C SER A 39 -3.69 11.19 -0.26
N ILE A 40 -2.76 10.23 -0.14
CA ILE A 40 -1.46 10.26 -0.85
C ILE A 40 -1.69 10.31 -2.36
N ASN A 41 -2.67 9.55 -2.86
CA ASN A 41 -2.99 9.48 -4.28
C ASN A 41 -3.99 10.56 -4.74
N ARG A 42 -4.41 11.48 -3.86
CA ARG A 42 -5.40 12.53 -4.13
C ARG A 42 -6.67 11.98 -4.77
N ALA A 43 -7.09 10.79 -4.34
CA ALA A 43 -8.27 10.13 -4.85
C ALA A 43 -9.54 10.82 -4.31
N ARG A 44 -10.54 10.96 -5.17
CA ARG A 44 -11.85 11.52 -4.84
C ARG A 44 -12.93 10.44 -4.95
N PRO A 45 -14.01 10.51 -4.15
CA PRO A 45 -15.12 9.56 -4.29
C PRO A 45 -15.70 9.59 -5.70
N ALA A 46 -16.05 8.42 -6.24
CA ALA A 46 -16.81 8.33 -7.49
C ALA A 46 -18.24 8.81 -7.29
N THR A 47 -18.75 9.60 -8.23
CA THR A 47 -20.13 10.12 -8.22
C THR A 47 -20.95 9.49 -9.33
N GLU A 48 -22.27 9.36 -9.13
CA GLU A 48 -23.16 8.82 -10.15
C GLU A 48 -23.18 9.67 -11.42
N GLU A 49 -23.01 10.97 -11.30
CA GLU A 49 -23.05 11.89 -12.43
C GLU A 49 -21.87 11.66 -13.38
N GLU A 50 -20.66 11.51 -12.82
CA GLU A 50 -19.44 11.40 -13.61
C GLU A 50 -19.05 9.94 -13.91
N ASN A 51 -19.39 8.99 -13.04
CA ASN A 51 -18.83 7.64 -13.05
C ASN A 51 -19.90 6.54 -13.09
N LYS A 52 -21.07 6.82 -13.67
CA LYS A 52 -22.21 5.88 -13.75
C LYS A 52 -21.82 4.51 -14.31
N LYS A 53 -20.94 4.46 -15.34
CA LYS A 53 -20.43 3.21 -15.93
C LYS A 53 -19.75 2.34 -14.87
N LEU A 54 -18.84 2.92 -14.08
CA LEU A 54 -18.08 2.21 -13.05
C LEU A 54 -18.98 1.74 -11.90
N ILE A 55 -19.92 2.57 -11.48
CA ILE A 55 -20.86 2.22 -10.41
C ILE A 55 -21.76 1.06 -10.84
N ASN A 56 -22.30 1.09 -12.06
CA ASN A 56 -23.12 0.02 -12.60
C ASN A 56 -22.34 -1.31 -12.70
N ILE A 57 -21.07 -1.25 -13.11
CA ILE A 57 -20.18 -2.42 -13.13
C ILE A 57 -20.05 -3.02 -11.73
N LEU A 58 -19.74 -2.18 -10.74
CA LEU A 58 -19.60 -2.66 -9.37
C LEU A 58 -20.92 -3.28 -8.86
N ASP A 59 -22.05 -2.66 -9.13
CA ASP A 59 -23.36 -3.18 -8.72
C ASP A 59 -23.67 -4.54 -9.35
N ALA A 60 -23.36 -4.73 -10.63
CA ALA A 60 -23.49 -6.02 -11.30
C ALA A 60 -22.56 -7.08 -10.68
N LEU A 61 -21.29 -6.70 -10.40
CA LEU A 61 -20.33 -7.59 -9.77
C LEU A 61 -20.67 -7.94 -8.32
N MET A 62 -21.31 -7.05 -7.58
CA MET A 62 -21.82 -7.37 -6.24
C MET A 62 -22.82 -8.51 -6.25
N VAL A 63 -23.67 -8.58 -7.27
CA VAL A 63 -24.64 -9.68 -7.42
C VAL A 63 -23.93 -11.00 -7.74
N SER A 64 -22.94 -10.99 -8.62
CA SER A 64 -22.23 -12.20 -9.06
C SER A 64 -21.19 -12.69 -8.04
N SER A 65 -20.56 -11.79 -7.29
CA SER A 65 -19.47 -12.10 -6.36
C SER A 65 -19.92 -12.76 -5.06
N GLY A 66 -21.15 -12.49 -4.63
CA GLY A 66 -21.65 -12.88 -3.31
C GLY A 66 -20.94 -12.18 -2.15
N LEU A 67 -20.22 -11.09 -2.41
CA LEU A 67 -19.61 -10.28 -1.35
C LEU A 67 -20.71 -9.62 -0.50
N GLN A 68 -20.49 -9.62 0.82
CA GLN A 68 -21.46 -9.10 1.78
C GLN A 68 -21.44 -7.57 1.86
N TYR A 69 -20.27 -6.97 1.60
CA TYR A 69 -20.04 -5.54 1.69
C TYR A 69 -19.61 -4.97 0.34
N LYS A 70 -20.26 -3.88 -0.07
CA LYS A 70 -19.93 -3.17 -1.32
C LYS A 70 -18.71 -2.29 -1.10
N PRO A 71 -17.60 -2.48 -1.85
CA PRO A 71 -16.44 -1.61 -1.80
C PRO A 71 -16.80 -0.16 -2.15
N GLN A 72 -16.14 0.80 -1.50
CA GLN A 72 -16.26 2.20 -1.90
C GLN A 72 -15.45 2.44 -3.18
N LEU A 73 -16.00 3.24 -4.10
CA LEU A 73 -15.33 3.60 -5.35
C LEU A 73 -14.69 4.98 -5.25
N TYR A 74 -13.44 5.06 -5.67
CA TYR A 74 -12.68 6.30 -5.76
C TYR A 74 -12.05 6.45 -7.14
N ILE A 75 -11.88 7.70 -7.55
CA ILE A 75 -11.24 8.08 -8.81
C ILE A 75 -9.97 8.86 -8.50
N MET A 76 -8.92 8.52 -9.21
CA MET A 76 -7.64 9.23 -9.17
C MET A 76 -7.36 9.85 -10.53
N ASP A 77 -7.12 11.15 -10.60
CA ASP A 77 -6.76 11.82 -11.84
C ASP A 77 -5.32 11.46 -12.20
N SER A 78 -5.15 10.72 -13.29
CA SER A 78 -3.85 10.25 -13.77
C SER A 78 -3.89 9.91 -15.25
N ASN A 79 -2.77 10.19 -15.93
CA ASN A 79 -2.55 9.84 -17.34
C ASN A 79 -2.14 8.36 -17.53
N GLN A 80 -1.79 7.65 -16.47
CA GLN A 80 -1.50 6.23 -16.53
C GLN A 80 -2.76 5.42 -16.19
N PRO A 81 -3.19 4.50 -17.06
CA PRO A 81 -4.31 3.62 -16.76
C PRO A 81 -3.91 2.62 -15.67
N ASN A 82 -4.64 2.66 -14.55
CA ASN A 82 -4.40 1.76 -13.43
C ASN A 82 -5.61 1.63 -12.51
N ALA A 83 -5.63 0.57 -11.70
CA ALA A 83 -6.56 0.39 -10.60
C ALA A 83 -5.84 -0.25 -9.41
N PHE A 84 -6.43 -0.15 -8.22
CA PHE A 84 -5.99 -0.89 -7.04
C PHE A 84 -7.10 -1.01 -6.02
N ALA A 85 -7.08 -2.10 -5.26
CA ALA A 85 -7.90 -2.27 -4.06
C ALA A 85 -7.07 -2.02 -2.80
N THR A 86 -7.68 -1.40 -1.79
CA THR A 86 -7.09 -1.16 -0.48
C THR A 86 -8.15 -1.27 0.61
N GLY A 87 -7.70 -1.38 1.85
CA GLY A 87 -8.59 -1.48 3.01
C GLY A 87 -8.03 -2.46 4.04
N ARG A 88 -8.56 -2.38 5.27
CA ARG A 88 -8.15 -3.28 6.36
C ARG A 88 -8.91 -4.62 6.34
N ASP A 89 -10.10 -4.64 5.76
CA ASP A 89 -10.98 -5.80 5.63
C ASP A 89 -12.01 -5.57 4.51
N PRO A 90 -12.79 -6.60 4.08
CA PRO A 90 -13.79 -6.43 3.02
C PRO A 90 -14.88 -5.40 3.33
N GLU A 91 -15.27 -5.21 4.60
CA GLU A 91 -16.25 -4.20 5.01
C GLU A 91 -15.75 -2.77 4.80
N HIS A 92 -14.43 -2.57 5.00
CA HIS A 92 -13.77 -1.26 4.86
C HIS A 92 -12.84 -1.27 3.65
N SER A 93 -13.33 -1.80 2.54
CA SER A 93 -12.58 -1.90 1.30
C SER A 93 -12.90 -0.77 0.35
N VAL A 94 -11.90 -0.40 -0.44
CA VAL A 94 -11.96 0.66 -1.43
C VAL A 94 -11.35 0.15 -2.72
N ILE A 95 -11.98 0.44 -3.85
CA ILE A 95 -11.42 0.28 -5.19
C ILE A 95 -11.17 1.67 -5.77
N CYS A 96 -9.94 1.95 -6.14
CA CYS A 96 -9.54 3.20 -6.76
C CYS A 96 -9.17 2.94 -8.22
N VAL A 97 -9.70 3.77 -9.12
CA VAL A 97 -9.52 3.66 -10.58
C VAL A 97 -9.00 4.99 -11.11
N THR A 98 -8.06 4.97 -12.06
CA THR A 98 -7.58 6.19 -12.70
C THR A 98 -8.51 6.65 -13.82
N THR A 99 -8.53 7.97 -14.06
CA THR A 99 -9.27 8.56 -15.20
C THR A 99 -8.82 7.95 -16.54
N ALA A 100 -7.52 7.77 -16.73
CA ALA A 100 -6.98 7.15 -17.94
C ALA A 100 -7.44 5.69 -18.13
N LEU A 101 -7.69 4.95 -17.05
CA LEU A 101 -8.25 3.59 -17.17
C LEU A 101 -9.69 3.61 -17.66
N LEU A 102 -10.51 4.53 -17.13
CA LEU A 102 -11.90 4.71 -17.54
C LEU A 102 -12.04 5.08 -19.02
N ASP A 103 -11.10 5.90 -19.51
CA ASP A 103 -11.07 6.33 -20.91
C ASP A 103 -10.55 5.24 -21.86
N LYS A 104 -9.60 4.41 -21.38
CA LYS A 104 -8.90 3.44 -22.22
C LYS A 104 -9.67 2.13 -22.39
N LEU A 105 -10.37 1.69 -21.36
CA LEU A 105 -11.04 0.39 -21.33
C LEU A 105 -12.52 0.51 -21.71
N ASP A 106 -12.97 -0.46 -22.50
CA ASP A 106 -14.40 -0.63 -22.72
C ASP A 106 -15.15 -1.13 -21.47
N TYR A 107 -16.44 -1.42 -21.61
CA TYR A 107 -17.26 -1.85 -20.48
C TYR A 107 -16.80 -3.19 -19.89
N TYR A 108 -16.60 -4.19 -20.74
CA TYR A 108 -16.27 -5.54 -20.28
C TYR A 108 -14.83 -5.66 -19.80
N GLU A 109 -13.91 -4.92 -20.42
CA GLU A 109 -12.53 -4.83 -19.99
C GLU A 109 -12.42 -4.18 -18.59
N LEU A 110 -13.16 -3.09 -18.39
CA LEU A 110 -13.22 -2.43 -17.08
C LEU A 110 -13.89 -3.33 -16.03
N GLU A 111 -14.94 -4.06 -16.41
CA GLU A 111 -15.58 -5.06 -15.55
C GLU A 111 -14.57 -6.14 -15.13
N GLY A 112 -13.76 -6.65 -16.06
CA GLY A 112 -12.71 -7.62 -15.76
C GLY A 112 -11.69 -7.10 -14.74
N VAL A 113 -11.23 -5.85 -14.89
CA VAL A 113 -10.29 -5.21 -13.97
C VAL A 113 -10.92 -4.98 -12.59
N VAL A 114 -12.14 -4.47 -12.52
CA VAL A 114 -12.85 -4.26 -11.25
C VAL A 114 -13.11 -5.60 -10.54
N ALA A 115 -13.45 -6.64 -11.30
CA ALA A 115 -13.62 -7.99 -10.78
C ALA A 115 -12.32 -8.57 -10.21
N HIS A 116 -11.18 -8.30 -10.85
CA HIS A 116 -9.84 -8.67 -10.35
C HIS A 116 -9.56 -8.00 -8.99
N GLU A 117 -9.80 -6.69 -8.89
CA GLU A 117 -9.67 -5.96 -7.62
C GLU A 117 -10.62 -6.50 -6.53
N MET A 118 -11.85 -6.84 -6.91
CA MET A 118 -12.79 -7.50 -5.99
C MET A 118 -12.29 -8.89 -5.57
N GLY A 119 -11.55 -9.57 -6.42
CA GLY A 119 -10.85 -10.83 -6.10
C GLY A 119 -9.88 -10.66 -4.94
N HIS A 120 -9.06 -9.61 -4.95
CA HIS A 120 -8.15 -9.28 -3.85
C HIS A 120 -8.90 -8.96 -2.55
N ILE A 121 -10.06 -8.31 -2.64
CA ILE A 121 -10.93 -8.06 -1.47
C ILE A 121 -11.49 -9.36 -0.91
N LYS A 122 -12.06 -10.23 -1.76
CA LYS A 122 -12.64 -11.53 -1.39
C LYS A 122 -11.60 -12.43 -0.73
N ASN A 123 -10.38 -12.43 -1.24
CA ASN A 123 -9.27 -13.26 -0.78
C ASN A 123 -8.51 -12.66 0.42
N TYR A 124 -8.93 -11.53 0.95
CA TYR A 124 -8.28 -10.80 2.06
C TYR A 124 -6.84 -10.33 1.75
N ASP A 125 -6.44 -10.24 0.48
CA ASP A 125 -5.12 -9.77 0.07
C ASP A 125 -4.88 -8.32 0.47
N ILE A 126 -5.94 -7.48 0.41
CA ILE A 126 -5.91 -6.08 0.85
C ILE A 126 -5.46 -5.94 2.31
N ARG A 127 -5.91 -6.85 3.20
CA ARG A 127 -5.56 -6.83 4.62
C ARG A 127 -4.07 -7.05 4.84
N LEU A 128 -3.49 -8.02 4.12
CA LEU A 128 -2.06 -8.29 4.20
C LEU A 128 -1.25 -7.10 3.69
N SER A 129 -1.64 -6.52 2.56
CA SER A 129 -0.99 -5.33 2.00
C SER A 129 -1.07 -4.14 2.95
N ALA A 130 -2.21 -3.90 3.58
CA ALA A 130 -2.39 -2.84 4.58
C ALA A 130 -1.46 -3.02 5.80
N VAL A 131 -1.43 -4.23 6.38
CA VAL A 131 -0.56 -4.54 7.53
C VAL A 131 0.91 -4.33 7.16
N LEU A 132 1.34 -4.84 6.01
CA LEU A 132 2.74 -4.71 5.57
C LEU A 132 3.12 -3.25 5.31
N THR A 133 2.24 -2.46 4.69
CA THR A 133 2.47 -1.02 4.47
C THR A 133 2.66 -0.28 5.78
N VAL A 134 1.82 -0.56 6.78
CA VAL A 134 1.94 0.03 8.13
C VAL A 134 3.26 -0.37 8.79
N MET A 135 3.63 -1.65 8.71
CA MET A 135 4.87 -2.15 9.33
C MET A 135 6.12 -1.54 8.68
N VAL A 136 6.14 -1.41 7.36
CA VAL A 136 7.23 -0.73 6.64
C VAL A 136 7.28 0.75 7.00
N GLY A 137 6.14 1.42 7.03
CA GLY A 137 6.05 2.82 7.45
C GLY A 137 6.60 3.06 8.86
N LEU A 138 6.26 2.19 9.80
CA LEU A 138 6.78 2.23 11.18
C LEU A 138 8.31 2.10 11.22
N VAL A 139 8.86 1.13 10.49
CA VAL A 139 10.32 0.92 10.44
C VAL A 139 11.01 2.16 9.87
N ILE A 140 10.46 2.77 8.83
CA ILE A 140 11.01 4.00 8.23
C ILE A 140 10.99 5.15 9.24
N ILE A 141 9.87 5.39 9.92
CA ILE A 141 9.73 6.47 10.91
C ILE A 141 10.71 6.27 12.08
N LEU A 142 10.79 5.04 12.60
CA LEU A 142 11.72 4.73 13.69
C LEU A 142 13.18 4.89 13.23
N SER A 143 13.53 4.42 12.03
CA SER A 143 14.87 4.61 11.47
C SER A 143 15.24 6.09 11.34
N ASP A 144 14.33 6.92 10.85
CA ASP A 144 14.56 8.37 10.71
C ASP A 144 14.71 9.04 12.09
N PHE A 145 13.86 8.68 13.05
CA PHE A 145 13.94 9.20 14.43
C PHE A 145 15.28 8.85 15.08
N PHE A 146 15.71 7.59 15.03
CA PHE A 146 16.98 7.16 15.63
C PHE A 146 18.19 7.72 14.88
N SER A 147 18.12 7.86 13.56
CA SER A 147 19.17 8.50 12.77
C SER A 147 19.36 9.97 13.16
N ARG A 148 18.29 10.71 13.34
CA ARG A 148 18.32 12.11 13.81
C ARG A 148 18.84 12.20 15.24
N ALA A 149 18.35 11.36 16.14
CA ALA A 149 18.82 11.32 17.51
C ALA A 149 20.33 11.00 17.61
N PHE A 150 20.83 10.10 16.73
CA PHE A 150 22.25 9.80 16.64
C PHE A 150 23.07 10.99 16.12
N LEU A 151 22.58 11.70 15.10
CA LEU A 151 23.26 12.88 14.55
C LEU A 151 23.31 14.02 15.57
N TRP A 152 22.21 14.26 16.32
CA TRP A 152 22.14 15.31 17.33
C TRP A 152 22.96 14.94 18.58
N GLY A 153 22.95 13.69 19.02
CA GLY A 153 23.75 13.21 20.15
C GLY A 153 25.26 13.21 19.89
N ARG A 154 25.69 13.29 18.63
CA ARG A 154 27.11 13.36 18.26
C ARG A 154 27.74 14.74 18.54
N PHE A 155 26.91 15.76 18.76
CA PHE A 155 27.40 17.11 19.12
C PHE A 155 27.56 17.31 20.64
N ASP A 156 27.16 16.34 21.48
CA ASP A 156 27.35 16.41 22.93
C ASP A 156 28.47 15.45 23.36
N ASP A 157 29.67 15.99 23.49
CA ASP A 157 30.98 15.29 23.67
C ASP A 157 31.08 14.53 25.02
N ASN A 158 30.11 14.67 25.91
CA ASN A 158 30.16 14.15 27.28
C ASN A 158 29.47 12.80 27.53
N ASN A 159 28.87 12.15 26.51
CA ASN A 159 28.06 10.95 26.77
C ASN A 159 28.48 9.72 25.95
N ARG A 160 29.67 9.19 26.21
CA ARG A 160 30.23 7.99 25.54
C ARG A 160 29.41 6.69 25.74
N GLY A 161 28.52 6.63 26.71
CA GLY A 161 27.71 5.42 26.99
C GLY A 161 26.43 5.29 26.15
N SER A 162 25.88 6.39 25.65
CA SER A 162 24.61 6.41 24.88
C SER A 162 24.77 5.97 23.42
N ASN A 163 25.99 6.12 22.86
CA ASN A 163 26.24 5.83 21.45
C ASN A 163 26.11 4.34 21.09
N GLY A 164 26.47 3.43 21.99
CA GLY A 164 26.40 1.99 21.75
C GLY A 164 24.96 1.46 21.60
N ILE A 165 24.03 1.95 22.42
CA ILE A 165 22.63 1.54 22.36
C ILE A 165 21.97 2.07 21.08
N MET A 166 22.25 3.30 20.69
CA MET A 166 21.70 3.89 19.46
C MET A 166 22.22 3.17 18.19
N VAL A 167 23.49 2.79 18.16
CA VAL A 167 24.06 1.98 17.08
C VAL A 167 23.38 0.62 17.01
N LEU A 168 23.18 -0.05 18.15
CA LEU A 168 22.50 -1.34 18.21
C LEU A 168 21.06 -1.24 17.69
N VAL A 169 20.30 -0.23 18.13
CA VAL A 169 18.93 0.01 17.65
C VAL A 169 18.88 0.29 16.15
N SER A 170 19.83 1.09 15.65
CA SER A 170 19.91 1.37 14.20
C SER A 170 20.18 0.11 13.38
N ILE A 171 21.05 -0.79 13.87
CA ILE A 171 21.31 -2.08 13.23
C ILE A 171 20.05 -2.97 13.25
N ILE A 172 19.35 -3.04 14.37
CA ILE A 172 18.09 -3.81 14.50
C ILE A 172 17.05 -3.28 13.50
N LEU A 173 16.87 -1.96 13.40
CA LEU A 173 15.93 -1.35 12.46
C LEU A 173 16.31 -1.63 11.00
N LEU A 174 17.61 -1.61 10.66
CA LEU A 174 18.09 -1.95 9.33
C LEU A 174 17.76 -3.41 8.97
N VAL A 175 17.98 -4.34 9.90
CA VAL A 175 17.63 -5.76 9.71
C VAL A 175 16.13 -5.95 9.56
N LEU A 176 15.33 -5.27 10.39
CA LEU A 176 13.87 -5.29 10.30
C LEU A 176 13.37 -4.69 8.98
N ALA A 177 13.94 -3.61 8.49
CA ALA A 177 13.61 -3.03 7.19
C ALA A 177 13.83 -4.04 6.05
N GLY A 178 14.96 -4.74 6.07
CA GLY A 178 15.25 -5.82 5.10
C GLY A 178 14.26 -6.99 5.19
N PHE A 179 13.88 -7.37 6.40
CA PHE A 179 12.89 -8.43 6.65
C PHE A 179 11.50 -8.04 6.13
N PHE A 180 11.00 -6.86 6.49
CA PHE A 180 9.71 -6.37 6.02
C PHE A 180 9.69 -6.10 4.51
N GLY A 181 10.82 -5.66 3.92
CA GLY A 181 10.95 -5.54 2.48
C GLY A 181 10.80 -6.89 1.75
N LYS A 182 11.30 -7.99 2.34
CA LYS A 182 11.04 -9.35 1.81
C LYS A 182 9.60 -9.78 1.99
N LEU A 183 8.97 -9.48 3.13
CA LEU A 183 7.55 -9.77 3.36
C LEU A 183 6.65 -9.01 2.39
N MET A 184 6.99 -7.77 2.04
CA MET A 184 6.28 -7.00 1.00
C MET A 184 6.31 -7.73 -0.35
N LYS A 185 7.46 -8.28 -0.76
CA LYS A 185 7.54 -9.11 -1.98
C LYS A 185 6.68 -10.38 -1.91
N LEU A 186 6.49 -10.95 -0.73
CA LEU A 186 5.58 -12.09 -0.53
C LEU A 186 4.10 -11.66 -0.58
N ALA A 187 3.79 -10.42 -0.26
CA ALA A 187 2.44 -9.87 -0.45
C ALA A 187 2.04 -9.82 -1.93
N ILE A 188 3.00 -9.63 -2.84
CA ILE A 188 2.82 -9.67 -4.31
C ILE A 188 3.16 -11.08 -4.82
N SER A 189 2.56 -12.11 -4.25
CA SER A 189 2.88 -13.46 -4.72
C SER A 189 2.08 -13.78 -5.99
N ARG A 190 2.74 -14.38 -6.99
CA ARG A 190 2.09 -14.87 -8.23
C ARG A 190 0.84 -15.71 -7.95
N LYS A 191 0.84 -16.46 -6.85
CA LYS A 191 -0.31 -17.27 -6.45
C LYS A 191 -1.53 -16.41 -6.15
N ARG A 192 -1.36 -15.24 -5.54
CA ARG A 192 -2.48 -14.33 -5.25
C ARG A 192 -3.03 -13.68 -6.51
N GLU A 193 -2.14 -13.28 -7.42
CA GLU A 193 -2.57 -12.77 -8.74
C GLU A 193 -3.39 -13.83 -9.48
N PHE A 194 -2.91 -15.08 -9.55
CA PHE A 194 -3.68 -16.17 -10.14
C PHE A 194 -5.03 -16.44 -9.45
N MET A 195 -5.08 -16.26 -8.13
CA MET A 195 -6.35 -16.39 -7.40
C MET A 195 -7.29 -15.23 -7.70
N ALA A 196 -6.78 -14.00 -7.81
CA ALA A 196 -7.57 -12.83 -8.18
C ALA A 196 -8.08 -12.95 -9.63
N ASP A 197 -7.22 -13.38 -10.57
CA ASP A 197 -7.62 -13.66 -11.96
C ASP A 197 -8.72 -14.73 -12.03
N ALA A 198 -8.54 -15.86 -11.34
CA ALA A 198 -9.54 -16.92 -11.29
C ALA A 198 -10.86 -16.43 -10.69
N THR A 199 -10.80 -15.62 -9.63
CA THR A 199 -11.98 -15.01 -9.00
C THR A 199 -12.67 -14.02 -9.93
N ALA A 200 -11.90 -13.21 -10.67
CA ALA A 200 -12.44 -12.29 -11.66
C ALA A 200 -13.22 -13.03 -12.76
N VAL A 201 -12.65 -14.13 -13.26
CA VAL A 201 -13.32 -14.99 -14.26
C VAL A 201 -14.56 -15.68 -13.66
N GLU A 202 -14.52 -16.07 -12.39
CA GLU A 202 -15.70 -16.61 -11.68
C GLU A 202 -16.84 -15.59 -11.66
N PHE A 203 -16.55 -14.31 -11.39
CA PHE A 203 -17.55 -13.25 -11.30
C PHE A 203 -18.11 -12.82 -12.65
N THR A 204 -17.22 -12.62 -13.63
CA THR A 204 -17.58 -12.05 -14.96
C THR A 204 -18.01 -13.10 -15.97
N ARG A 205 -17.57 -14.36 -15.82
CA ARG A 205 -17.68 -15.43 -16.83
C ARG A 205 -17.08 -15.05 -18.18
N ASN A 206 -16.20 -14.05 -18.22
CA ASN A 206 -15.60 -13.50 -19.43
C ASN A 206 -14.08 -13.34 -19.29
N PRO A 207 -13.28 -14.41 -19.45
CA PRO A 207 -11.84 -14.35 -19.34
C PRO A 207 -11.19 -13.49 -20.43
N ASP A 208 -11.78 -13.47 -21.64
CA ASP A 208 -11.21 -12.75 -22.79
C ASP A 208 -11.18 -11.23 -22.55
N ALA A 209 -12.18 -10.69 -21.86
CA ALA A 209 -12.22 -9.28 -21.49
C ALA A 209 -11.08 -8.90 -20.53
N LEU A 210 -10.80 -9.74 -19.52
CA LEU A 210 -9.67 -9.50 -18.62
C LEU A 210 -8.33 -9.60 -19.35
N ILE A 211 -8.16 -10.60 -20.25
CA ILE A 211 -6.94 -10.76 -21.06
C ILE A 211 -6.75 -9.52 -21.95
N SER A 212 -7.81 -9.05 -22.61
CA SER A 212 -7.77 -7.83 -23.44
C SER A 212 -7.37 -6.60 -22.62
N ALA A 213 -7.98 -6.41 -21.45
CA ALA A 213 -7.65 -5.33 -20.53
C ALA A 213 -6.18 -5.35 -20.14
N LEU A 214 -5.67 -6.48 -19.64
CA LEU A 214 -4.29 -6.64 -19.22
C LEU A 214 -3.31 -6.40 -20.39
N THR A 215 -3.64 -6.85 -21.60
CA THR A 215 -2.83 -6.63 -22.80
C THR A 215 -2.74 -5.14 -23.14
N LYS A 216 -3.86 -4.41 -23.07
CA LYS A 216 -3.89 -2.95 -23.30
C LYS A 216 -3.10 -2.21 -22.24
N LEU A 217 -3.19 -2.64 -20.97
CA LEU A 217 -2.46 -2.05 -19.85
C LEU A 217 -0.97 -2.32 -19.92
N ASP A 218 -0.56 -3.51 -20.35
CA ASP A 218 0.87 -3.85 -20.49
C ASP A 218 1.53 -3.09 -21.65
N SER A 219 0.81 -2.80 -22.71
CA SER A 219 1.29 -1.99 -23.84
C SER A 219 1.42 -0.51 -23.53
N ASP A 220 0.84 -0.02 -22.42
CA ASP A 220 0.90 1.39 -22.03
C ASP A 220 2.26 1.76 -21.46
N THR A 221 2.86 2.84 -21.97
CA THR A 221 4.17 3.36 -21.56
C THR A 221 4.08 4.62 -20.72
N SER A 222 2.87 5.09 -20.40
CA SER A 222 2.67 6.27 -19.56
C SER A 222 3.20 6.05 -18.13
N LYS A 223 3.57 7.14 -17.45
CA LYS A 223 4.11 7.11 -16.08
C LYS A 223 3.08 7.68 -15.12
N LEU A 224 2.97 7.06 -13.95
CA LEU A 224 2.15 7.57 -12.86
C LEU A 224 2.93 8.69 -12.14
N GLU A 225 2.52 9.95 -12.31
CA GLU A 225 3.20 11.09 -11.71
C GLU A 225 3.10 11.12 -10.17
N GLN A 226 2.05 10.52 -9.62
CA GLN A 226 1.77 10.51 -8.18
C GLN A 226 2.19 9.22 -7.47
N ALA A 227 2.87 8.29 -8.18
CA ALA A 227 3.29 7.03 -7.58
C ALA A 227 4.33 7.26 -6.49
N ASN A 228 4.04 6.74 -5.28
CA ASN A 228 5.00 6.66 -4.19
C ASN A 228 5.55 5.23 -4.11
N ASN A 229 6.83 5.09 -3.75
CA ASN A 229 7.47 3.78 -3.54
C ASN A 229 6.70 2.90 -2.53
N SER A 230 5.95 3.50 -1.61
CA SER A 230 5.16 2.77 -0.60
C SER A 230 3.86 2.19 -1.16
N THR A 231 3.34 2.73 -2.28
CA THR A 231 2.09 2.28 -2.91
C THR A 231 2.32 1.54 -4.23
N GLU A 232 3.57 1.48 -4.71
CA GLU A 232 3.94 0.81 -5.98
C GLU A 232 3.36 -0.60 -6.08
N ASN A 233 3.34 -1.32 -4.97
CA ASN A 233 2.93 -2.72 -4.90
C ASN A 233 1.41 -2.95 -4.92
N MET A 234 0.62 -1.87 -4.90
CA MET A 234 -0.84 -1.93 -4.90
C MET A 234 -1.43 -1.79 -6.31
N TYR A 235 -0.60 -1.49 -7.33
CA TYR A 235 -1.06 -1.23 -8.68
C TYR A 235 -0.97 -2.47 -9.56
N ILE A 236 -1.98 -2.71 -10.42
CA ILE A 236 -1.98 -3.77 -11.44
C ILE A 236 -0.80 -3.60 -12.40
N VAL A 237 -0.48 -2.37 -12.77
CA VAL A 237 0.66 -2.05 -13.64
C VAL A 237 1.71 -1.30 -12.85
N THR A 238 2.95 -1.76 -12.89
CA THR A 238 4.07 -1.12 -12.19
C THR A 238 4.22 0.34 -12.61
N PRO A 239 4.06 1.32 -11.68
CA PRO A 239 4.06 2.74 -12.01
C PRO A 239 5.41 3.28 -12.51
N PHE A 240 6.48 2.49 -12.41
CA PHE A 240 7.86 2.88 -12.77
C PHE A 240 8.43 2.15 -13.99
N LYS A 241 7.60 1.66 -14.91
CA LYS A 241 8.03 0.92 -16.13
C LYS A 241 9.20 1.57 -16.89
N GLY A 242 9.41 2.88 -16.80
CA GLY A 242 10.50 3.58 -17.50
C GLY A 242 11.89 3.43 -16.88
N LYS A 243 12.03 2.92 -15.64
CA LYS A 243 13.33 2.80 -14.94
C LYS A 243 13.98 1.41 -15.07
N GLN A 244 13.25 0.37 -15.42
CA GLN A 244 13.75 -1.01 -15.45
C GLN A 244 14.50 -1.42 -16.73
N LYS A 245 14.40 -0.67 -17.84
CA LYS A 245 15.09 -1.04 -19.11
C LYS A 245 16.62 -0.89 -19.09
N LYS A 246 17.23 -0.39 -18.02
CA LYS A 246 18.71 -0.25 -17.91
C LYS A 246 19.44 -1.33 -17.12
N ALA A 247 18.74 -2.30 -16.51
CA ALA A 247 19.37 -3.29 -15.63
C ALA A 247 19.54 -4.71 -16.24
N ASN A 248 19.04 -4.98 -17.45
CA ASN A 248 19.11 -6.32 -18.06
C ASN A 248 19.95 -6.37 -19.34
N ASN A 249 21.15 -5.78 -19.32
CA ASN A 249 22.20 -6.07 -20.28
C ASN A 249 23.47 -6.49 -19.53
N TRP A 250 23.42 -7.67 -18.96
CA TRP A 250 24.57 -8.52 -18.65
C TRP A 250 24.16 -9.98 -18.73
#